data_8b539ae28ea61070e96c5bea90c24717
#
_entry.id   8b539ae28ea61070e96c5bea90c24717
#
_cell.length_a   1.000
_cell.length_b   1.000
_cell.length_c   1.000
_cell.angle_alpha   90.00
_cell.angle_beta   90.00
_cell.angle_gamma   90.00
#
_symmetry.space_group_name_H-M   'P 1'
#
loop_
_entity.id
_entity.type
_entity.pdbx_description
1 polymer ?
#
loop_
_entity_poly.entity_id
_entity_poly.type
_entity_poly.pdbx_seq_one_letter_code
_entity_poly.pdbx_strand_id
1 'polypeptide(L)'
;TGAKEVAADKKATKDEVENALKVLTNAKAGLEKKATTKPATVKKPTAEKKVVVAKASAKLKAGKKKVTVKIKKASVSGYQIKYASNKNFKKAKTRNTRKTIYTIKSLRSKKKCYVKVRAYKVVKGKKIYGSYSKVLKVTGK
;
A
#
# COMPACT_ATOMS: atom_id res chain seq x y z
N THR A 1 29.94 -54.78 32.06
CA THR A 1 28.54 -54.23 32.15
C THR A 1 28.54 -52.72 32.09
N GLY A 2 29.47 -52.04 32.70
CA GLY A 2 29.53 -50.59 32.68
C GLY A 2 29.79 -50.02 31.29
N ALA A 3 30.56 -50.68 30.46
CA ALA A 3 30.82 -50.25 29.08
C ALA A 3 29.57 -50.32 28.19
N LYS A 4 28.68 -51.26 28.40
CA LYS A 4 27.41 -51.40 27.71
C LYS A 4 26.44 -50.25 28.06
N GLU A 5 26.36 -49.91 29.32
CA GLU A 5 25.53 -48.78 29.79
C GLU A 5 25.99 -47.44 29.20
N VAL A 6 27.26 -47.20 29.19
CA VAL A 6 27.84 -45.96 28.60
C VAL A 6 27.53 -45.90 27.10
N ALA A 7 27.59 -47.00 26.37
CA ALA A 7 27.25 -47.02 24.96
C ALA A 7 25.76 -46.73 24.70
N ALA A 8 24.87 -47.22 25.53
CA ALA A 8 23.43 -46.93 25.46
C ALA A 8 23.19 -45.43 25.72
N ASP A 9 23.78 -44.86 26.70
CA ASP A 9 23.64 -43.42 26.99
C ASP A 9 24.14 -42.53 25.85
N LYS A 10 25.24 -42.87 25.23
CA LYS A 10 25.74 -42.16 24.05
C LYS A 10 24.75 -42.23 22.88
N LYS A 11 24.08 -43.35 22.71
CA LYS A 11 23.10 -43.53 21.68
C LYS A 11 21.85 -42.67 21.92
N ALA A 12 21.36 -42.64 23.11
CA ALA A 12 20.24 -41.80 23.51
C ALA A 12 20.52 -40.32 23.32
N THR A 13 21.72 -39.87 23.72
CA THR A 13 22.14 -38.48 23.55
C THR A 13 22.21 -38.07 22.08
N LYS A 14 22.61 -38.97 21.22
CA LYS A 14 22.67 -38.70 19.78
C LYS A 14 21.32 -38.46 19.17
N ASP A 15 20.34 -39.28 19.54
CA ASP A 15 18.97 -39.13 19.07
C ASP A 15 18.35 -37.81 19.56
N GLU A 16 18.59 -37.43 20.77
CA GLU A 16 18.13 -36.14 21.31
C GLU A 16 18.72 -34.95 20.54
N VAL A 17 19.99 -34.98 20.21
CA VAL A 17 20.64 -33.94 19.43
C VAL A 17 20.06 -33.86 18.02
N GLU A 18 19.81 -34.98 17.39
CA GLU A 18 19.20 -35.01 16.05
C GLU A 18 17.78 -34.42 16.07
N ASN A 19 16.97 -34.76 17.06
CA ASN A 19 15.65 -34.18 17.22
C ASN A 19 15.69 -32.67 17.45
N ALA A 20 16.60 -32.18 18.27
CA ALA A 20 16.79 -30.75 18.50
C ALA A 20 17.19 -30.03 17.21
N LEU A 21 18.05 -30.58 16.40
CA LEU A 21 18.43 -30.03 15.10
C LEU A 21 17.27 -29.96 14.13
N LYS A 22 16.43 -30.98 14.06
CA LYS A 22 15.21 -30.98 13.22
C LYS A 22 14.25 -29.88 13.63
N VAL A 23 14.02 -29.69 14.90
CA VAL A 23 13.15 -28.64 15.41
C VAL A 23 13.70 -27.26 15.06
N LEU A 24 14.97 -27.04 15.23
CA LEU A 24 15.62 -25.77 14.88
C LEU A 24 15.56 -25.48 13.37
N THR A 25 15.75 -26.48 12.54
CA THR A 25 15.65 -26.34 11.08
C THR A 25 14.25 -25.94 10.66
N ASN A 26 13.22 -26.56 11.22
CA ASN A 26 11.83 -26.20 10.96
C ASN A 26 11.52 -24.79 11.44
N ALA A 27 12.02 -24.36 12.57
CA ALA A 27 11.84 -23.01 13.07
C ALA A 27 12.47 -21.97 12.14
N LYS A 28 13.66 -22.23 11.63
CA LYS A 28 14.30 -21.37 10.63
C LYS A 28 13.47 -21.23 9.35
N ALA A 29 13.00 -22.33 8.81
CA ALA A 29 12.14 -22.29 7.62
C ALA A 29 10.86 -21.48 7.88
N GLY A 30 10.24 -21.61 9.02
CA GLY A 30 9.10 -20.81 9.41
C GLY A 30 9.41 -19.30 9.54
N LEU A 31 10.57 -18.96 10.08
CA LEU A 31 11.02 -17.58 10.19
C LEU A 31 11.34 -16.96 8.83
N GLU A 32 11.96 -17.68 7.93
CA GLU A 32 12.23 -17.23 6.57
C GLU A 32 10.94 -16.93 5.82
N LYS A 33 9.94 -17.79 5.88
CA LYS A 33 8.61 -17.54 5.32
C LYS A 33 7.97 -16.31 5.92
N LYS A 34 8.04 -16.10 7.21
CA LYS A 34 7.56 -14.88 7.87
C LYS A 34 8.29 -13.63 7.37
N ALA A 35 9.58 -13.72 7.16
CA ALA A 35 10.36 -12.61 6.66
C ALA A 35 9.97 -12.21 5.24
N THR A 36 9.69 -13.16 4.38
CA THR A 36 9.28 -12.91 2.99
C THR A 36 7.85 -12.38 2.87
N THR A 37 6.95 -12.78 3.74
CA THR A 37 5.56 -12.30 3.76
C THR A 37 5.37 -11.05 4.62
N LYS A 38 6.40 -10.67 5.31
CA LYS A 38 6.41 -9.57 6.26
C LYS A 38 5.71 -8.28 5.82
N PRO A 39 5.92 -7.77 4.60
CA PRO A 39 5.48 -6.40 4.33
C PRO A 39 3.98 -6.22 4.28
N ALA A 40 3.26 -7.24 4.02
CA ALA A 40 1.85 -7.07 3.67
C ALA A 40 0.89 -7.42 4.79
N THR A 41 1.22 -8.41 5.59
CA THR A 41 0.21 -9.10 6.38
C THR A 41 0.35 -8.92 7.88
N VAL A 42 1.53 -8.65 8.32
CA VAL A 42 1.82 -8.63 9.75
C VAL A 42 1.11 -7.51 10.49
N LYS A 43 0.77 -6.49 9.78
CA LYS A 43 0.01 -5.37 10.35
C LYS A 43 -1.48 -5.52 10.09
N LYS A 44 -1.93 -6.73 10.00
CA LYS A 44 -3.35 -6.98 10.08
C LYS A 44 -3.86 -6.38 11.38
N PRO A 45 -4.59 -5.32 11.29
CA PRO A 45 -5.18 -4.76 12.48
C PRO A 45 -6.17 -5.77 13.00
N THR A 46 -6.00 -6.09 14.23
CA THR A 46 -7.08 -6.54 15.06
C THR A 46 -8.37 -5.90 14.63
N ALA A 47 -9.28 -6.69 14.13
CA ALA A 47 -10.73 -6.49 14.09
C ALA A 47 -11.28 -5.05 14.03
N GLU A 48 -10.50 -4.07 13.60
CA GLU A 48 -11.07 -2.77 13.30
C GLU A 48 -11.96 -2.92 12.06
N LYS A 49 -13.22 -2.60 12.20
CA LYS A 49 -14.18 -2.56 11.09
C LYS A 49 -13.47 -2.01 9.86
N LYS A 50 -13.32 -2.85 8.85
CA LYS A 50 -12.67 -2.49 7.58
C LYS A 50 -13.34 -1.23 7.04
N VAL A 51 -12.69 -0.10 7.20
CA VAL A 51 -13.22 1.16 6.71
C VAL A 51 -13.12 1.15 5.19
N VAL A 52 -14.22 0.85 4.55
CA VAL A 52 -14.29 0.90 3.09
C VAL A 52 -14.37 2.36 2.67
N VAL A 53 -13.37 2.80 1.95
CA VAL A 53 -13.34 4.12 1.34
C VAL A 53 -13.80 4.00 -0.11
N ALA A 54 -14.89 4.67 -0.44
CA ALA A 54 -15.45 4.65 -1.78
C ALA A 54 -14.42 5.09 -2.83
N LYS A 55 -14.44 4.42 -3.98
CA LYS A 55 -13.60 4.80 -5.11
C LYS A 55 -13.96 6.20 -5.59
N ALA A 56 -12.99 7.09 -5.64
CA ALA A 56 -13.21 8.42 -6.16
C ALA A 56 -13.43 8.39 -7.68
N SER A 57 -14.35 9.19 -8.16
CA SER A 57 -14.56 9.45 -9.59
C SER A 57 -14.30 10.93 -9.86
N ALA A 58 -13.62 11.23 -10.95
CA ALA A 58 -13.32 12.60 -11.32
C ALA A 58 -13.44 12.81 -12.82
N LYS A 59 -13.72 14.05 -13.21
CA LYS A 59 -13.68 14.53 -14.59
C LYS A 59 -12.69 15.69 -14.70
N LEU A 60 -12.04 15.84 -15.84
CA LEU A 60 -11.13 16.94 -16.12
C LEU A 60 -11.72 17.91 -17.10
N LYS A 61 -11.51 19.20 -16.86
CA LYS A 61 -11.82 20.26 -17.81
C LYS A 61 -10.53 21.05 -18.09
N ALA A 62 -10.09 21.04 -19.34
CA ALA A 62 -8.95 21.83 -19.77
C ALA A 62 -9.30 23.33 -19.84
N GLY A 63 -8.39 24.16 -19.37
CA GLY A 63 -8.45 25.61 -19.53
C GLY A 63 -7.10 26.16 -19.97
N LYS A 64 -7.02 27.43 -20.33
CA LYS A 64 -5.76 28.08 -20.67
C LYS A 64 -4.78 27.97 -19.49
N LYS A 65 -3.65 27.27 -19.66
CA LYS A 65 -2.60 27.01 -18.66
C LYS A 65 -3.09 26.42 -17.33
N LYS A 66 -4.30 25.86 -17.28
CA LYS A 66 -4.90 25.25 -16.09
C LYS A 66 -5.74 24.03 -16.41
N VAL A 67 -5.88 23.13 -15.45
CA VAL A 67 -6.82 22.01 -15.53
C VAL A 67 -7.67 21.99 -14.28
N THR A 68 -8.96 21.96 -14.46
CA THR A 68 -9.92 21.84 -13.38
C THR A 68 -10.28 20.38 -13.22
N VAL A 69 -10.08 19.84 -12.03
CA VAL A 69 -10.45 18.48 -11.63
C VAL A 69 -11.79 18.59 -10.89
N LYS A 70 -12.84 18.06 -11.47
CA LYS A 70 -14.15 17.94 -10.80
C LYS A 70 -14.27 16.52 -10.25
N ILE A 71 -14.42 16.38 -8.96
CA ILE A 71 -14.51 15.09 -8.25
C ILE A 71 -15.98 14.88 -7.88
N LYS A 72 -16.51 13.69 -8.15
CA LYS A 72 -17.86 13.35 -7.69
C LYS A 72 -17.86 13.30 -6.16
N LYS A 73 -18.77 14.03 -5.55
CA LYS A 73 -18.95 14.05 -4.09
C LYS A 73 -19.22 12.63 -3.58
N ALA A 74 -18.54 12.25 -2.53
CA ALA A 74 -18.73 10.99 -1.85
C ALA A 74 -18.65 11.22 -0.32
N SER A 75 -19.21 10.32 0.45
CA SER A 75 -19.16 10.39 1.92
C SER A 75 -17.78 10.02 2.44
N VAL A 76 -16.83 10.94 2.31
CA VAL A 76 -15.43 10.78 2.66
C VAL A 76 -14.88 12.05 3.31
N SER A 77 -13.77 11.94 4.01
CA SER A 77 -13.14 13.11 4.67
C SER A 77 -12.43 14.03 3.69
N GLY A 78 -12.04 13.52 2.53
CA GLY A 78 -11.38 14.31 1.49
C GLY A 78 -10.85 13.47 0.35
N TYR A 79 -10.15 14.14 -0.54
CA TYR A 79 -9.61 13.58 -1.77
C TYR A 79 -8.13 13.86 -1.89
N GLN A 80 -7.40 12.91 -2.44
CA GLN A 80 -6.01 13.08 -2.82
C GLN A 80 -5.89 13.03 -4.34
N ILE A 81 -5.34 14.09 -4.90
CA ILE A 81 -5.13 14.25 -6.34
C ILE A 81 -3.65 14.03 -6.61
N LYS A 82 -3.33 13.11 -7.49
CA LYS A 82 -1.97 12.88 -7.96
C LYS A 82 -1.90 13.18 -9.45
N TYR A 83 -1.00 14.07 -9.86
CA TYR A 83 -0.87 14.49 -11.24
C TYR A 83 0.58 14.57 -11.69
N ALA A 84 0.80 14.28 -12.95
CA ALA A 84 2.12 14.31 -13.58
C ALA A 84 2.00 14.64 -15.06
N SER A 85 3.11 15.05 -15.69
CA SER A 85 3.21 15.25 -17.13
C SER A 85 3.43 13.95 -17.91
N ASN A 86 3.61 12.83 -17.24
CA ASN A 86 3.85 11.53 -17.87
C ASN A 86 2.88 10.46 -17.35
N LYS A 87 2.63 9.45 -18.18
CA LYS A 87 1.72 8.36 -17.89
C LYS A 87 2.16 7.52 -16.66
N ASN A 88 3.44 7.40 -16.46
CA ASN A 88 4.03 6.58 -15.39
C ASN A 88 4.07 7.30 -14.04
N PHE A 89 3.57 8.52 -13.96
CA PHE A 89 3.57 9.32 -12.73
C PHE A 89 4.97 9.51 -12.11
N LYS A 90 6.04 9.48 -12.91
CA LYS A 90 7.37 9.88 -12.46
C LYS A 90 7.34 11.36 -12.08
N LYS A 91 7.96 11.71 -10.96
CA LYS A 91 7.95 13.07 -10.39
C LYS A 91 6.53 13.66 -10.25
N ALA A 92 5.55 12.83 -9.91
CA ALA A 92 4.17 13.26 -9.76
C ALA A 92 4.01 14.16 -8.52
N LYS A 93 3.24 15.21 -8.69
CA LYS A 93 2.81 16.07 -7.58
C LYS A 93 1.54 15.52 -6.96
N THR A 94 1.46 15.55 -5.63
CA THR A 94 0.31 15.08 -4.87
C THR A 94 -0.27 16.25 -4.07
N ARG A 95 -1.59 16.38 -4.11
CA ARG A 95 -2.34 17.38 -3.34
C ARG A 95 -3.54 16.75 -2.66
N ASN A 96 -3.78 17.15 -1.44
CA ASN A 96 -4.97 16.76 -0.69
C ASN A 96 -5.96 17.92 -0.68
N THR A 97 -7.24 17.64 -0.83
CA THR A 97 -8.31 18.63 -0.80
C THR A 97 -9.57 18.02 -0.20
N ARG A 98 -10.35 18.85 0.45
CA ARG A 98 -11.71 18.51 0.89
C ARG A 98 -12.77 18.98 -0.12
N LYS A 99 -12.36 19.85 -1.05
CA LYS A 99 -13.24 20.39 -2.08
C LYS A 99 -13.41 19.39 -3.23
N THR A 100 -14.57 19.37 -3.82
CA THR A 100 -14.87 18.54 -4.99
C THR A 100 -14.35 19.13 -6.30
N ILE A 101 -13.90 20.37 -6.26
CA ILE A 101 -13.29 21.05 -7.40
C ILE A 101 -11.89 21.49 -7.01
N TYR A 102 -10.92 21.12 -7.82
CA TYR A 102 -9.53 21.51 -7.65
C TYR A 102 -8.93 21.96 -8.96
N THR A 103 -8.27 23.10 -8.97
CA THR A 103 -7.63 23.64 -10.19
C THR A 103 -6.12 23.48 -10.09
N ILE A 104 -5.58 22.74 -11.03
CA ILE A 104 -4.12 22.63 -11.22
C ILE A 104 -3.70 23.79 -12.10
N LYS A 105 -2.95 24.71 -11.53
CA LYS A 105 -2.37 25.87 -12.24
C LYS A 105 -0.99 25.51 -12.79
N SER A 106 -0.44 26.35 -13.63
CA SER A 106 0.93 26.23 -14.19
C SER A 106 1.14 25.00 -15.07
N LEU A 107 0.13 24.60 -15.81
CA LEU A 107 0.33 23.65 -16.88
C LEU A 107 0.92 24.37 -18.10
N ARG A 108 2.01 23.79 -18.60
CA ARG A 108 2.57 24.27 -19.86
C ARG A 108 1.57 24.02 -20.99
N SER A 109 1.35 25.02 -21.84
CA SER A 109 0.50 24.88 -23.02
C SER A 109 0.94 23.70 -23.88
N LYS A 110 -0.03 23.04 -24.51
CA LYS A 110 0.17 21.84 -25.35
C LYS A 110 0.83 20.63 -24.67
N LYS A 111 1.08 20.65 -23.33
CA LYS A 111 1.61 19.51 -22.60
C LYS A 111 0.48 18.63 -22.06
N LYS A 112 0.70 17.32 -22.17
CA LYS A 112 -0.21 16.32 -21.61
C LYS A 112 -0.07 16.28 -20.08
N CYS A 113 -1.19 16.23 -19.39
CA CYS A 113 -1.23 16.05 -17.94
C CYS A 113 -2.07 14.79 -17.62
N TYR A 114 -1.53 13.95 -16.79
CA TYR A 114 -2.18 12.74 -16.32
C TYR A 114 -2.56 12.95 -14.87
N VAL A 115 -3.81 12.67 -14.55
CA VAL A 115 -4.37 12.89 -13.22
C VAL A 115 -5.08 11.63 -12.76
N LYS A 116 -4.87 11.27 -11.51
CA LYS A 116 -5.67 10.26 -10.82
C LYS A 116 -6.03 10.76 -9.44
N VAL A 117 -7.19 10.36 -8.97
CA VAL A 117 -7.74 10.81 -7.69
C VAL A 117 -8.13 9.61 -6.86
N ARG A 118 -7.94 9.70 -5.56
CA ARG A 118 -8.50 8.76 -4.59
C ARG A 118 -9.13 9.51 -3.44
N ALA A 119 -10.13 8.89 -2.83
CA ALA A 119 -10.74 9.41 -1.63
C ALA A 119 -9.98 8.92 -0.38
N TYR A 120 -10.13 9.62 0.73
CA TYR A 120 -9.67 9.15 2.02
C TYR A 120 -10.68 9.48 3.12
N LYS A 121 -10.73 8.63 4.11
CA LYS A 121 -11.41 8.89 5.38
C LYS A 121 -10.37 9.07 6.48
N VAL A 122 -10.67 9.93 7.43
CA VAL A 122 -9.86 10.08 8.65
C VAL A 122 -10.55 9.28 9.75
N VAL A 123 -9.85 8.31 10.29
CA VAL A 123 -10.32 7.46 11.38
C VAL A 123 -9.27 7.47 12.47
N LYS A 124 -9.65 7.86 13.67
CA LYS A 124 -8.72 7.98 14.81
C LYS A 124 -7.43 8.77 14.47
N GLY A 125 -7.58 9.87 13.74
CA GLY A 125 -6.45 10.70 13.31
C GLY A 125 -5.63 10.18 12.13
N LYS A 126 -5.85 8.94 11.68
CA LYS A 126 -5.14 8.33 10.55
C LYS A 126 -5.95 8.45 9.26
N LYS A 127 -5.27 8.74 8.16
CA LYS A 127 -5.88 8.78 6.81
C LYS A 127 -5.90 7.39 6.19
N ILE A 128 -7.08 6.88 5.93
CA ILE A 128 -7.30 5.62 5.23
C ILE A 128 -7.67 5.96 3.79
N TYR A 129 -6.88 5.50 2.84
CA TYR A 129 -7.05 5.82 1.44
C TYR A 129 -7.81 4.71 0.70
N GLY A 130 -8.73 5.12 -0.14
CA GLY A 130 -9.40 4.23 -1.09
C GLY A 130 -8.58 4.02 -2.38
N SER A 131 -9.14 3.25 -3.28
CA SER A 131 -8.54 2.99 -4.58
C SER A 131 -8.48 4.25 -5.44
N TYR A 132 -7.47 4.34 -6.29
CA TYR A 132 -7.37 5.41 -7.27
C TYR A 132 -8.46 5.31 -8.34
N SER A 133 -8.92 6.45 -8.84
CA SER A 133 -9.73 6.53 -10.05
C SER A 133 -8.95 6.03 -11.27
N LYS A 134 -9.63 5.86 -12.38
CA LYS A 134 -8.97 5.71 -13.68
C LYS A 134 -8.02 6.89 -13.91
N VAL A 135 -6.94 6.65 -14.64
CA VAL A 135 -6.02 7.72 -15.04
C VAL A 135 -6.72 8.56 -16.10
N LEU A 136 -6.87 9.82 -15.79
CA LEU A 136 -7.45 10.81 -16.69
C LEU A 136 -6.33 11.57 -17.40
N LYS A 137 -6.46 11.74 -18.69
CA LYS A 137 -5.51 12.46 -19.54
C LYS A 137 -6.15 13.76 -20.01
N VAL A 138 -5.41 14.83 -19.96
CA VAL A 138 -5.85 16.13 -20.48
C VAL A 138 -4.64 16.85 -21.08
N THR A 139 -4.86 17.63 -22.12
CA THR A 139 -3.85 18.49 -22.72
C THR A 139 -4.16 19.93 -22.34
N GLY A 140 -3.18 20.65 -21.84
CA GLY A 140 -3.31 22.09 -21.55
C GLY A 140 -3.56 22.87 -22.85
N LYS A 141 -4.51 23.81 -22.79
CA LYS A 141 -4.73 24.76 -23.87
C LYS A 141 -3.79 25.95 -23.76
#